data_61294d91f95713e22cff1c229875cd5a
#
_entry.id   61294d91f95713e22cff1c229875cd5a
#
_cell.length_a   1.000
_cell.length_b   1.000
_cell.length_c   1.000
_cell.angle_alpha   90.00
_cell.angle_beta   90.00
_cell.angle_gamma   90.00
#
_symmetry.space_group_name_H-M   'P 1'
#
loop_
_entity.id
_entity.type
_entity.pdbx_description
1 polymer ?
#
loop_
_entity_poly.entity_id
_entity_poly.type
_entity_poly.pdbx_seq_one_letter_code
_entity_poly.pdbx_strand_id
1 'polypeptide(L)'
;MIGKGQFRFSYFTRDYDATVSFYRDDLELPVIESWDRSSDDRGTLFAAASGIIEVVFRPESPASFHGWDDRPPQGAFMAIEVPDVEQAYRRATDRHLSVREELTTQSWGHRSFCLREPNGLIIYVFSEV
;
A
#
# COMPACT_ATOMS: atom_id res chain seq x y z
N MET A 1 -22.33 12.45 11.19
CA MET A 1 -21.08 11.75 11.49
C MET A 1 -20.30 11.47 10.22
N ILE A 2 -19.03 11.80 10.23
CA ILE A 2 -18.10 11.41 9.15
C ILE A 2 -17.70 9.95 9.39
N GLY A 3 -17.48 9.19 8.33
CA GLY A 3 -17.03 7.82 8.46
C GLY A 3 -18.16 6.80 8.49
N LYS A 4 -19.13 7.00 7.63
CA LYS A 4 -20.23 6.05 7.42
C LYS A 4 -19.94 5.21 6.18
N GLY A 5 -19.11 4.19 6.28
CA GLY A 5 -18.80 3.31 5.15
C GLY A 5 -17.33 2.99 5.08
N GLN A 6 -16.75 3.05 3.88
CA GLN A 6 -15.37 2.65 3.64
C GLN A 6 -14.37 3.72 4.04
N PHE A 7 -13.28 3.28 4.64
CA PHE A 7 -12.07 4.09 4.73
C PHE A 7 -11.12 3.67 3.62
N ARG A 8 -10.61 4.65 2.86
CA ARG A 8 -9.61 4.40 1.83
C ARG A 8 -8.36 5.23 2.10
N PHE A 9 -7.21 4.60 2.00
CA PHE A 9 -5.94 5.32 1.84
C PHE A 9 -5.66 5.39 0.34
N SER A 10 -5.69 6.59 -0.21
CA SER A 10 -5.62 6.81 -1.65
C SER A 10 -4.38 7.61 -2.00
N TYR A 11 -3.66 7.22 -3.03
CA TYR A 11 -2.53 7.99 -3.50
C TYR A 11 -2.31 7.80 -5.00
N PHE A 12 -1.62 8.79 -5.57
CA PHE A 12 -1.29 8.79 -6.98
C PHE A 12 0.07 8.14 -7.22
N THR A 13 0.18 7.44 -8.35
CA THR A 13 1.46 6.87 -8.77
C THR A 13 1.63 7.03 -10.27
N ARG A 14 2.86 7.30 -10.70
CA ARG A 14 3.25 7.24 -12.11
C ARG A 14 3.70 5.84 -12.50
N ASP A 15 4.00 5.01 -11.53
CA ASP A 15 4.44 3.64 -11.71
C ASP A 15 3.29 2.67 -11.37
N TYR A 16 2.21 2.82 -12.13
CA TYR A 16 0.94 2.16 -11.82
C TYR A 16 1.06 0.63 -11.87
N ASP A 17 1.64 0.09 -12.94
CA ASP A 17 1.70 -1.36 -13.11
C ASP A 17 2.58 -2.02 -12.05
N ALA A 18 3.72 -1.44 -11.72
CA ALA A 18 4.58 -1.95 -10.65
C ALA A 18 3.90 -1.84 -9.29
N THR A 19 3.17 -0.76 -9.04
CA THR A 19 2.45 -0.56 -7.78
C THR A 19 1.31 -1.58 -7.62
N VAL A 20 0.53 -1.78 -8.67
CA VAL A 20 -0.54 -2.78 -8.66
C VAL A 20 0.02 -4.18 -8.46
N SER A 21 1.10 -4.53 -9.17
CA SER A 21 1.75 -5.84 -9.01
C SER A 21 2.27 -6.05 -7.60
N PHE A 22 2.81 -5.02 -6.97
CA PHE A 22 3.28 -5.11 -5.59
C PHE A 22 2.14 -5.51 -4.63
N TYR A 23 1.02 -4.80 -4.67
CA TYR A 23 -0.09 -5.11 -3.77
C TYR A 23 -0.79 -6.41 -4.12
N ARG A 24 -1.04 -6.65 -5.40
CA ARG A 24 -1.77 -7.84 -5.85
C ARG A 24 -0.94 -9.12 -5.72
N ASP A 25 0.31 -9.08 -6.18
CA ASP A 25 1.11 -10.29 -6.33
C ASP A 25 2.06 -10.49 -5.15
N ASP A 26 2.77 -9.44 -4.72
CA ASP A 26 3.75 -9.56 -3.64
C ASP A 26 3.08 -9.59 -2.26
N LEU A 27 2.12 -8.72 -1.99
CA LEU A 27 1.38 -8.71 -0.74
C LEU A 27 0.13 -9.59 -0.79
N GLU A 28 -0.28 -10.03 -1.97
CA GLU A 28 -1.48 -10.86 -2.19
C GLU A 28 -2.76 -10.25 -1.60
N LEU A 29 -2.90 -8.95 -1.72
CA LEU A 29 -4.12 -8.28 -1.31
C LEU A 29 -5.20 -8.50 -2.38
N PRO A 30 -6.42 -8.84 -1.96
CA PRO A 30 -7.52 -8.99 -2.91
C PRO A 30 -7.83 -7.69 -3.64
N VAL A 31 -8.01 -7.77 -4.96
CA VAL A 31 -8.52 -6.66 -5.75
C VAL A 31 -10.02 -6.59 -5.57
N ILE A 32 -10.52 -5.43 -5.11
CA ILE A 32 -11.96 -5.21 -4.95
C ILE A 32 -12.56 -4.70 -6.26
N GLU A 33 -11.88 -3.75 -6.89
CA GLU A 33 -12.35 -3.09 -8.10
C GLU A 33 -11.17 -2.50 -8.84
N SER A 34 -11.25 -2.45 -10.17
CA SER A 34 -10.30 -1.75 -11.01
C SER A 34 -11.06 -1.00 -12.09
N TRP A 35 -10.49 0.11 -12.55
CA TRP A 35 -11.01 0.82 -13.71
C TRP A 35 -9.88 1.23 -14.64
N ASP A 36 -10.21 1.25 -15.92
CA ASP A 36 -9.32 1.65 -17.00
C ASP A 36 -10.18 2.30 -18.09
N ARG A 37 -10.62 3.53 -17.81
CA ARG A 37 -11.58 4.24 -18.68
C ARG A 37 -10.89 4.99 -19.80
N SER A 38 -9.63 5.34 -19.62
CA SER A 38 -8.79 5.95 -20.64
C SER A 38 -7.33 5.79 -20.24
N SER A 39 -6.40 6.21 -21.10
CA SER A 39 -4.96 6.19 -20.80
C SER A 39 -4.61 7.07 -19.59
N ASP A 40 -5.47 8.00 -19.22
CA ASP A 40 -5.25 8.93 -18.09
C ASP A 40 -6.16 8.64 -16.90
N ASP A 41 -7.00 7.60 -16.96
CA ASP A 41 -8.00 7.34 -15.93
C ASP A 41 -8.01 5.85 -15.57
N ARG A 42 -7.09 5.48 -14.70
CA ARG A 42 -6.88 4.11 -14.25
C ARG A 42 -6.72 4.07 -12.73
N GLY A 43 -7.25 3.03 -12.12
CA GLY A 43 -7.09 2.85 -10.69
C GLY A 43 -7.46 1.44 -10.24
N THR A 44 -7.05 1.08 -9.04
CA THR A 44 -7.33 -0.21 -8.43
C THR A 44 -7.54 -0.04 -6.93
N LEU A 45 -8.54 -0.74 -6.42
CA LEU A 45 -8.83 -0.84 -4.99
C LEU A 45 -8.41 -2.22 -4.48
N PHE A 46 -7.68 -2.23 -3.38
CA PHE A 46 -7.26 -3.46 -2.70
C PHE A 46 -7.84 -3.52 -1.29
N ALA A 47 -8.30 -4.70 -0.89
CA ALA A 47 -8.66 -4.95 0.50
C ALA A 47 -7.39 -5.14 1.33
N ALA A 48 -7.21 -4.33 2.36
CA ALA A 48 -6.07 -4.41 3.27
C ALA A 48 -6.58 -4.42 4.70
N ALA A 49 -6.66 -5.60 5.31
CA ALA A 49 -7.27 -5.81 6.63
C ALA A 49 -8.66 -5.16 6.69
N SER A 50 -8.91 -4.22 7.59
CA SER A 50 -10.19 -3.54 7.73
C SER A 50 -10.36 -2.32 6.83
N GLY A 51 -9.35 -1.98 6.03
CA GLY A 51 -9.35 -0.80 5.17
C GLY A 51 -9.18 -1.13 3.70
N ILE A 52 -9.08 -0.07 2.91
CA ILE A 52 -8.91 -0.16 1.47
C ILE A 52 -7.74 0.72 1.06
N ILE A 53 -6.86 0.17 0.23
CA ILE A 53 -5.82 0.93 -0.44
C ILE A 53 -6.31 1.23 -1.86
N GLU A 54 -6.33 2.50 -2.22
CA GLU A 54 -6.70 2.94 -3.56
C GLU A 54 -5.47 3.51 -4.27
N VAL A 55 -5.07 2.83 -5.35
CA VAL A 55 -3.95 3.25 -6.18
C VAL A 55 -4.51 3.90 -7.44
N VAL A 56 -4.18 5.16 -7.67
CA VAL A 56 -4.69 5.94 -8.80
C VAL A 56 -3.52 6.31 -9.70
N PHE A 57 -3.66 6.04 -11.00
CA PHE A 57 -2.64 6.41 -11.96
C PHE A 57 -2.51 7.94 -12.06
N ARG A 58 -1.28 8.43 -12.00
CA ARG A 58 -0.95 9.84 -12.19
C ARG A 58 -0.49 10.05 -13.63
N PRO A 59 -1.33 10.60 -14.51
CA PRO A 59 -0.88 10.94 -15.86
C PRO A 59 0.13 12.10 -15.84
N GLU A 60 0.91 12.21 -16.90
CA GLU A 60 1.87 13.31 -17.03
C GLU A 60 1.17 14.67 -17.26
N SER A 61 0.00 14.65 -17.89
CA SER A 61 -0.73 15.86 -18.17
C SER A 61 -1.40 16.42 -16.91
N PRO A 62 -1.03 17.65 -16.47
CA PRO A 62 -1.65 18.26 -15.28
C PRO A 62 -3.13 18.51 -15.43
N ALA A 63 -3.64 18.62 -16.68
CA ALA A 63 -5.04 18.92 -16.93
C ALA A 63 -6.00 17.83 -16.40
N SER A 64 -5.52 16.59 -16.23
CA SER A 64 -6.31 15.49 -15.69
C SER A 64 -6.39 15.49 -14.17
N PHE A 65 -5.67 16.41 -13.51
CA PHE A 65 -5.59 16.50 -12.06
C PHE A 65 -6.28 17.75 -11.57
N HIS A 66 -7.09 17.60 -10.58
CA HIS A 66 -7.85 18.67 -9.97
C HIS A 66 -6.98 19.58 -9.07
N GLY A 67 -5.72 19.79 -9.44
CA GLY A 67 -4.79 20.60 -8.65
C GLY A 67 -4.30 19.93 -7.37
N TRP A 68 -4.54 18.66 -7.22
CA TRP A 68 -4.07 17.89 -6.05
C TRP A 68 -2.57 17.64 -6.11
N ASP A 69 -1.95 17.58 -4.95
CA ASP A 69 -0.53 17.25 -4.83
C ASP A 69 -0.32 15.78 -5.26
N ASP A 70 0.53 15.58 -6.25
CA ASP A 70 0.79 14.28 -6.85
C ASP A 70 2.16 13.71 -6.49
N ARG A 71 2.86 14.36 -5.56
CA ARG A 71 4.15 13.85 -5.09
C ARG A 71 3.95 12.56 -4.31
N PRO A 72 4.95 11.64 -4.33
CA PRO A 72 4.88 10.45 -3.49
C PRO A 72 4.62 10.82 -2.03
N PRO A 73 3.83 10.04 -1.29
CA PRO A 73 3.54 10.32 0.12
C PRO A 73 4.82 10.41 0.95
N GLN A 74 4.93 11.44 1.76
CA GLN A 74 6.05 11.63 2.68
C GLN A 74 5.51 11.86 4.10
N GLY A 75 6.23 11.35 5.09
CA GLY A 75 5.85 11.50 6.49
C GLY A 75 4.65 10.64 6.89
N ALA A 76 4.18 9.79 6.01
CA ALA A 76 3.07 8.87 6.26
C ALA A 76 3.53 7.43 6.05
N PHE A 77 2.89 6.52 6.73
CA PHE A 77 3.08 5.09 6.52
C PHE A 77 1.75 4.37 6.74
N MET A 78 1.65 3.14 6.20
CA MET A 78 0.51 2.29 6.47
C MET A 78 0.92 1.22 7.49
N ALA A 79 0.04 0.94 8.44
CA ALA A 79 0.22 -0.14 9.40
C ALA A 79 -0.82 -1.22 9.11
N ILE A 80 -0.37 -2.44 8.87
CA ILE A 80 -1.22 -3.57 8.57
C ILE A 80 -0.94 -4.69 9.57
N GLU A 81 -1.95 -5.03 10.35
CA GLU A 81 -1.87 -6.18 11.24
C GLU A 81 -2.07 -7.48 10.46
N VAL A 82 -1.24 -8.47 10.75
CA VAL A 82 -1.31 -9.80 10.13
C VAL A 82 -1.40 -10.87 11.21
N PRO A 83 -2.00 -12.04 10.90
CA PRO A 83 -2.11 -13.12 11.88
C PRO A 83 -0.76 -13.72 12.29
N ASP A 84 0.19 -13.78 11.35
CA ASP A 84 1.50 -14.41 11.54
C ASP A 84 2.58 -13.57 10.87
N VAL A 85 3.17 -12.68 11.66
CA VAL A 85 4.19 -11.75 11.14
C VAL A 85 5.48 -12.48 10.76
N GLU A 86 5.81 -13.60 11.41
CA GLU A 86 6.98 -14.40 11.05
C GLU A 86 6.84 -14.95 9.63
N GLN A 87 5.67 -15.48 9.31
CA GLN A 87 5.38 -16.00 7.98
C GLN A 87 5.38 -14.88 6.95
N ALA A 88 4.77 -13.74 7.27
CA ALA A 88 4.75 -12.58 6.39
C ALA A 88 6.17 -12.09 6.09
N TYR A 89 7.04 -12.08 7.10
CA TYR A 89 8.43 -11.68 6.91
C TYR A 89 9.21 -12.67 6.02
N ARG A 90 9.07 -13.98 6.28
CA ARG A 90 9.71 -14.99 5.43
C ARG A 90 9.29 -14.84 3.99
N ARG A 91 8.00 -14.61 3.74
CA ARG A 91 7.47 -14.42 2.40
C ARG A 91 8.06 -13.18 1.74
N ALA A 92 8.15 -12.07 2.47
CA ALA A 92 8.75 -10.84 1.96
C ALA A 92 10.22 -11.04 1.58
N THR A 93 10.99 -11.73 2.41
CA THR A 93 12.40 -12.01 2.14
C THR A 93 12.57 -13.00 0.98
N ASP A 94 11.74 -14.04 0.90
CA ASP A 94 11.79 -15.01 -0.20
C ASP A 94 11.46 -14.36 -1.54
N ARG A 95 10.63 -13.35 -1.57
CA ARG A 95 10.27 -12.59 -2.77
C ARG A 95 11.19 -11.42 -3.04
N HIS A 96 12.23 -11.24 -2.23
CA HIS A 96 13.19 -10.15 -2.37
C HIS A 96 12.55 -8.76 -2.34
N LEU A 97 11.52 -8.59 -1.53
CA LEU A 97 10.89 -7.29 -1.34
C LEU A 97 11.85 -6.34 -0.63
N SER A 98 11.64 -5.04 -0.81
CA SER A 98 12.47 -4.02 -0.19
C SER A 98 12.14 -3.90 1.29
N VAL A 99 12.88 -4.63 2.13
CA VAL A 99 12.74 -4.57 3.58
C VAL A 99 13.45 -3.33 4.10
N ARG A 100 12.71 -2.43 4.71
CA ARG A 100 13.23 -1.18 5.29
C ARG A 100 13.69 -1.36 6.73
N GLU A 101 12.96 -2.20 7.49
CA GLU A 101 13.33 -2.59 8.84
C GLU A 101 13.11 -4.09 8.99
N GLU A 102 14.09 -4.78 9.58
CA GLU A 102 14.01 -6.21 9.79
C GLU A 102 13.01 -6.56 10.90
N LEU A 103 12.58 -7.82 10.91
CA LEU A 103 11.65 -8.33 11.91
C LEU A 103 12.24 -8.17 13.33
N THR A 104 11.51 -7.46 14.17
CA THR A 104 11.96 -7.07 15.52
C THR A 104 10.77 -7.03 16.47
N THR A 105 10.99 -7.39 17.72
CA THR A 105 10.01 -7.17 18.77
C THR A 105 10.17 -5.75 19.30
N GLN A 106 9.11 -4.98 19.22
CA GLN A 106 9.09 -3.58 19.63
C GLN A 106 8.74 -3.46 21.12
N SER A 107 9.21 -2.36 21.72
CA SER A 107 8.95 -2.10 23.14
C SER A 107 7.48 -1.84 23.46
N TRP A 108 6.67 -1.51 22.45
CA TRP A 108 5.22 -1.23 22.62
C TRP A 108 4.32 -2.43 22.38
N GLY A 109 4.87 -3.64 22.31
CA GLY A 109 4.07 -4.86 22.25
C GLY A 109 3.77 -5.37 20.85
N HIS A 110 4.47 -4.87 19.83
CA HIS A 110 4.39 -5.40 18.48
C HIS A 110 5.61 -6.21 18.14
N ARG A 111 5.43 -7.22 17.32
CA ARG A 111 6.49 -7.80 16.53
C ARG A 111 6.26 -7.38 15.09
N SER A 112 7.25 -6.75 14.47
CA SER A 112 7.02 -6.02 13.23
C SER A 112 8.22 -5.96 12.31
N PHE A 113 7.95 -5.69 11.04
CA PHE A 113 8.95 -5.31 10.04
C PHE A 113 8.35 -4.24 9.13
N CYS A 114 9.21 -3.57 8.37
CA CYS A 114 8.75 -2.55 7.43
C CYS A 114 9.20 -2.88 6.02
N LEU A 115 8.31 -2.65 5.07
CA LEU A 115 8.58 -2.71 3.64
C LEU A 115 8.55 -1.30 3.06
N ARG A 116 9.31 -1.11 1.98
CA ARG A 116 9.18 0.06 1.14
C ARG A 116 8.46 -0.35 -0.13
N GLU A 117 7.30 0.27 -0.40
CA GLU A 117 6.59 -0.01 -1.63
C GLU A 117 7.19 0.78 -2.81
N PRO A 118 6.78 0.52 -4.07
CA PRO A 118 7.46 1.09 -5.26
C PRO A 118 7.56 2.61 -5.31
N ASN A 119 6.70 3.35 -4.61
CA ASN A 119 6.73 4.82 -4.59
C ASN A 119 7.46 5.38 -3.36
N GLY A 120 8.07 4.51 -2.56
CA GLY A 120 8.81 4.91 -1.36
C GLY A 120 7.97 4.97 -0.08
N LEU A 121 6.66 4.69 -0.16
CA LEU A 121 5.81 4.63 1.02
C LEU A 121 6.21 3.44 1.89
N ILE A 122 6.23 3.65 3.20
CA ILE A 122 6.55 2.59 4.16
C ILE A 122 5.28 1.85 4.55
N ILE A 123 5.39 0.53 4.58
CA ILE A 123 4.33 -0.35 5.09
C ILE A 123 4.87 -1.06 6.32
N TYR A 124 4.26 -0.77 7.46
CA TYR A 124 4.55 -1.37 8.75
C TYR A 124 3.65 -2.59 8.94
N VAL A 125 4.26 -3.78 8.96
CA VAL A 125 3.53 -5.04 9.08
C VAL A 125 3.77 -5.60 10.47
N PHE A 126 2.71 -5.93 11.19
CA PHE A 126 2.87 -6.31 12.59
C PHE A 126 1.87 -7.35 13.05
N SER A 127 2.25 -8.04 14.13
CA SER A 127 1.36 -8.80 15.00
C SER A 127 1.52 -8.29 16.41
N GLU A 128 0.47 -8.37 17.22
CA GLU A 128 0.61 -8.10 18.65
C GLU A 128 1.24 -9.29 19.38
N VAL A 129 2.05 -9.03 20.36
CA VAL A 129 2.71 -10.05 21.19
C VAL A 129 2.33 -9.94 22.65
#